data_b225b2f92995b6a5b7e097f1ce5fab0a
#
_entry.id   b225b2f92995b6a5b7e097f1ce5fab0a
#
_cell.length_a   1.000
_cell.length_b   1.000
_cell.length_c   1.000
_cell.angle_alpha   90.00
_cell.angle_beta   90.00
_cell.angle_gamma   90.00
#
_symmetry.space_group_name_H-M   'P 1'
#
loop_
_entity.id
_entity.type
_entity.pdbx_description
1 polymer ?
#
loop_
_entity_poly.entity_id
_entity_poly.type
_entity_poly.pdbx_seq_one_letter_code
_entity_poly.pdbx_strand_id
1 'polypeptide(L)'
;MTDDPLLPVPGIPELLTFGESMVSLRSAGPLSAGGSLGMHVAGAESNVAVGVARLGHRVSWTGVVGADPHGEFILRQLRGEGIAVHHREDAGRSTGVMFLEQRTADVTRAFYYRAGSAGSTLSRDDVDAAFRSGARVLHLTGITAALSQDARRAVEYAAARAAGEGLDVSLDVNYRSKLWSREEARAVLSPLARHASILIASDDELCLVASGGGSAGGETGAGPAGDAETAMAAELLDRGVREVVVKRGAAGAGVHTSSGRWETPAVPVTSIDTVGAGDAFTAGYLSALLDGEDVAGRLRRGALAGAFAVSTAGDWEGLPRRDELPLLGTTPSGTTQR
;
A
#
# COMPACT_ATOMS: atom_id res chain seq x y z
N MET A 1 -22.71 20.43 -19.19
CA MET A 1 -21.44 20.43 -18.44
C MET A 1 -20.86 19.05 -18.64
N THR A 2 -19.85 18.95 -19.45
CA THR A 2 -19.15 17.68 -19.71
C THR A 2 -18.29 17.40 -18.47
N ASP A 3 -18.63 16.35 -17.72
CA ASP A 3 -17.73 15.81 -16.70
C ASP A 3 -16.43 15.37 -17.37
N ASP A 4 -15.39 16.18 -17.25
CA ASP A 4 -14.05 15.78 -17.67
C ASP A 4 -13.54 14.80 -16.61
N PRO A 5 -13.35 13.50 -16.95
CA PRO A 5 -12.94 12.47 -16.01
C PRO A 5 -11.51 12.68 -15.46
N LEU A 6 -10.79 13.69 -15.94
CA LEU A 6 -9.41 14.00 -15.51
C LEU A 6 -9.31 15.11 -14.47
N LEU A 7 -10.42 15.77 -14.10
CA LEU A 7 -10.41 16.79 -13.05
C LEU A 7 -10.72 16.17 -11.69
N PRO A 8 -9.98 16.56 -10.61
CA PRO A 8 -10.30 16.12 -9.26
C PRO A 8 -11.75 16.46 -8.92
N VAL A 9 -12.54 15.47 -8.51
CA VAL A 9 -13.93 15.68 -8.11
C VAL A 9 -13.95 16.63 -6.90
N PRO A 10 -14.65 17.79 -6.97
CA PRO A 10 -14.73 18.71 -5.85
C PRO A 10 -15.37 18.04 -4.62
N GLY A 11 -14.79 18.24 -3.45
CA GLY A 11 -15.31 17.72 -2.19
C GLY A 11 -14.21 17.28 -1.23
N ILE A 12 -14.60 16.86 -0.03
CA ILE A 12 -13.67 16.32 0.96
C ILE A 12 -13.15 14.97 0.45
N PRO A 13 -11.83 14.72 0.45
CA PRO A 13 -11.27 13.42 0.15
C PRO A 13 -11.87 12.30 1.00
N GLU A 14 -12.07 11.13 0.42
CA GLU A 14 -12.51 9.94 1.16
C GLU A 14 -11.32 9.20 1.73
N LEU A 15 -10.20 9.18 0.99
CA LEU A 15 -8.91 8.65 1.43
C LEU A 15 -7.86 9.74 1.44
N LEU A 16 -7.13 9.84 2.55
CA LEU A 16 -5.89 10.57 2.68
C LEU A 16 -4.75 9.57 2.87
N THR A 17 -3.66 9.77 2.15
CA THR A 17 -2.42 9.03 2.37
C THR A 17 -1.21 9.91 2.12
N PHE A 18 -0.07 9.56 2.71
CA PHE A 18 1.18 10.29 2.49
C PHE A 18 2.38 9.35 2.60
N GLY A 19 3.39 9.63 1.82
CA GLY A 19 4.59 8.82 1.80
C GLY A 19 5.52 9.19 0.66
N GLU A 20 6.58 8.40 0.48
CA GLU A 20 7.52 8.59 -0.60
C GLU A 20 7.03 7.91 -1.88
N SER A 21 6.90 8.70 -2.94
CA SER A 21 6.86 8.19 -4.31
C SER A 21 8.23 8.33 -4.97
N MET A 22 8.61 7.33 -5.75
CA MET A 22 9.90 7.22 -6.44
C MET A 22 9.70 7.02 -7.94
N VAL A 23 10.72 7.33 -8.72
CA VAL A 23 10.80 6.82 -10.08
C VAL A 23 11.29 5.37 -10.06
N SER A 24 10.58 4.49 -10.75
CA SER A 24 10.95 3.10 -11.01
C SER A 24 11.48 2.98 -12.44
N LEU A 25 12.75 2.62 -12.58
CA LEU A 25 13.39 2.38 -13.88
C LEU A 25 13.49 0.88 -14.12
N ARG A 26 12.72 0.37 -15.09
CA ARG A 26 12.57 -1.04 -15.37
C ARG A 26 13.39 -1.47 -16.59
N SER A 27 14.22 -2.50 -16.42
CA SER A 27 14.99 -3.13 -17.48
C SER A 27 14.40 -4.52 -17.80
N ALA A 28 14.32 -4.84 -19.07
CA ALA A 28 13.92 -6.16 -19.56
C ALA A 28 15.05 -7.21 -19.50
N GLY A 29 16.21 -6.87 -18.95
CA GLY A 29 17.36 -7.75 -18.81
C GLY A 29 18.36 -7.23 -17.79
N PRO A 30 19.57 -7.84 -17.71
CA PRO A 30 20.59 -7.43 -16.74
C PRO A 30 20.99 -5.97 -16.91
N LEU A 31 20.92 -5.17 -15.85
CA LEU A 31 21.32 -3.75 -15.85
C LEU A 31 22.80 -3.58 -16.28
N SER A 32 23.67 -4.52 -15.93
CA SER A 32 25.08 -4.49 -16.32
C SER A 32 25.33 -4.65 -17.82
N ALA A 33 24.33 -5.10 -18.59
CA ALA A 33 24.40 -5.18 -20.04
C ALA A 33 24.00 -3.86 -20.74
N GLY A 34 23.50 -2.88 -19.99
CA GLY A 34 22.96 -1.63 -20.54
C GLY A 34 21.59 -1.83 -21.22
N GLY A 35 21.23 -0.90 -22.10
CA GLY A 35 19.97 -0.94 -22.84
C GLY A 35 18.97 0.12 -22.40
N SER A 36 17.71 -0.03 -22.84
CA SER A 36 16.62 0.91 -22.53
C SER A 36 16.00 0.62 -21.17
N LEU A 37 15.54 1.67 -20.50
CA LEU A 37 14.80 1.59 -19.25
C LEU A 37 13.41 2.22 -19.42
N GLY A 38 12.37 1.48 -19.05
CA GLY A 38 11.03 2.05 -18.89
C GLY A 38 10.95 2.86 -17.61
N MET A 39 10.39 4.08 -17.69
CA MET A 39 10.24 4.95 -16.51
C MET A 39 8.80 4.92 -16.02
N HIS A 40 8.62 4.57 -14.75
CA HIS A 40 7.34 4.40 -14.06
C HIS A 40 7.37 5.08 -12.70
N VAL A 41 6.23 5.19 -12.03
CA VAL A 41 6.13 5.65 -10.64
C VAL A 41 5.97 4.43 -9.73
N ALA A 42 6.63 4.45 -8.57
CA ALA A 42 6.50 3.47 -7.51
C ALA A 42 6.36 4.16 -6.15
N GLY A 43 5.69 3.50 -5.24
CA GLY A 43 5.49 3.96 -3.86
C GLY A 43 4.22 3.33 -3.29
N ALA A 44 4.31 2.68 -2.14
CA ALA A 44 3.19 1.91 -1.61
C ALA A 44 1.94 2.77 -1.40
N GLU A 45 2.11 3.93 -0.78
CA GLU A 45 1.02 4.86 -0.51
C GLU A 45 0.45 5.46 -1.80
N SER A 46 1.29 5.77 -2.78
CA SER A 46 0.82 6.26 -4.09
C SER A 46 0.16 5.15 -4.92
N ASN A 47 0.62 3.90 -4.82
CA ASN A 47 -0.04 2.76 -5.45
C ASN A 47 -1.46 2.57 -4.92
N VAL A 48 -1.63 2.62 -3.58
CA VAL A 48 -2.96 2.57 -2.95
C VAL A 48 -3.81 3.77 -3.37
N ALA A 49 -3.23 4.97 -3.40
CA ALA A 49 -3.93 6.18 -3.82
C ALA A 49 -4.48 6.06 -5.25
N VAL A 50 -3.67 5.59 -6.20
CA VAL A 50 -4.08 5.36 -7.59
C VAL A 50 -5.18 4.31 -7.68
N GLY A 51 -5.02 3.18 -6.98
CA GLY A 51 -6.03 2.11 -7.02
C GLY A 51 -7.38 2.58 -6.48
N VAL A 52 -7.41 3.29 -5.36
CA VAL A 52 -8.65 3.83 -4.77
C VAL A 52 -9.28 4.91 -5.68
N ALA A 53 -8.46 5.76 -6.31
CA ALA A 53 -8.95 6.78 -7.26
C ALA A 53 -9.57 6.12 -8.51
N ARG A 54 -8.92 5.12 -9.12
CA ARG A 54 -9.44 4.36 -10.27
C ARG A 54 -10.74 3.62 -9.94
N LEU A 55 -10.91 3.25 -8.68
CA LEU A 55 -12.15 2.64 -8.17
C LEU A 55 -13.22 3.68 -7.82
N GLY A 56 -13.04 4.95 -8.20
CA GLY A 56 -14.06 5.99 -8.20
C GLY A 56 -14.17 6.83 -6.93
N HIS A 57 -13.16 6.81 -6.05
CA HIS A 57 -13.16 7.60 -4.83
C HIS A 57 -12.27 8.84 -4.93
N ARG A 58 -12.60 9.86 -4.14
CA ARG A 58 -11.77 11.06 -4.01
C ARG A 58 -10.59 10.77 -3.10
N VAL A 59 -9.37 10.95 -3.63
CA VAL A 59 -8.13 10.64 -2.93
C VAL A 59 -7.24 11.87 -2.85
N SER A 60 -6.63 12.07 -1.68
CA SER A 60 -5.55 13.02 -1.47
C SER A 60 -4.26 12.28 -1.16
N TRP A 61 -3.19 12.62 -1.86
CA TRP A 61 -1.84 12.14 -1.57
C TRP A 61 -0.94 13.33 -1.22
N THR A 62 -0.12 13.13 -0.18
CA THR A 62 0.87 14.12 0.25
C THR A 62 2.26 13.50 0.26
N GLY A 63 3.26 14.23 -0.24
CA GLY A 63 4.64 13.76 -0.22
C GLY A 63 5.66 14.86 -0.46
N VAL A 64 6.93 14.49 -0.40
CA VAL A 64 8.04 15.38 -0.69
C VAL A 64 8.81 14.82 -1.88
N VAL A 65 9.05 15.66 -2.87
CA VAL A 65 9.83 15.32 -4.07
C VAL A 65 11.02 16.27 -4.21
N GLY A 66 12.03 15.86 -4.94
CA GLY A 66 13.12 16.78 -5.31
C GLY A 66 12.63 17.85 -6.29
N ALA A 67 13.27 19.00 -6.30
CA ALA A 67 13.10 20.00 -7.36
C ALA A 67 13.84 19.53 -8.63
N ASP A 68 13.43 18.37 -9.16
CA ASP A 68 14.07 17.66 -10.27
C ASP A 68 13.04 17.08 -11.25
N PRO A 69 13.44 16.65 -12.47
CA PRO A 69 12.53 16.08 -13.46
C PRO A 69 11.80 14.81 -12.99
N HIS A 70 12.37 14.05 -12.06
CA HIS A 70 11.74 12.85 -11.48
C HIS A 70 10.55 13.24 -10.60
N GLY A 71 10.72 14.28 -9.76
CA GLY A 71 9.64 14.83 -8.94
C GLY A 71 8.50 15.35 -9.81
N GLU A 72 8.83 16.15 -10.84
CA GLU A 72 7.84 16.66 -11.80
C GLU A 72 7.08 15.51 -12.49
N PHE A 73 7.79 14.45 -12.91
CA PHE A 73 7.18 13.27 -13.51
C PHE A 73 6.17 12.61 -12.57
N ILE A 74 6.55 12.35 -11.31
CA ILE A 74 5.67 11.73 -10.30
C ILE A 74 4.40 12.57 -10.10
N LEU A 75 4.57 13.88 -9.86
CA LEU A 75 3.44 14.77 -9.61
C LEU A 75 2.46 14.83 -10.78
N ARG A 76 2.99 14.83 -12.02
CA ARG A 76 2.18 14.80 -13.24
C ARG A 76 1.41 13.49 -13.37
N GLN A 77 2.05 12.35 -13.10
CA GLN A 77 1.39 11.06 -13.17
C GLN A 77 0.26 10.93 -12.15
N LEU A 78 0.50 11.29 -10.88
CA LEU A 78 -0.53 11.22 -9.84
C LEU A 78 -1.72 12.15 -10.12
N ARG A 79 -1.46 13.37 -10.62
CA ARG A 79 -2.53 14.28 -11.04
C ARG A 79 -3.33 13.73 -12.23
N GLY A 80 -2.66 13.04 -13.16
CA GLY A 80 -3.31 12.36 -14.30
C GLY A 80 -4.27 11.25 -13.89
N GLU A 81 -4.09 10.68 -12.69
CA GLU A 81 -5.02 9.70 -12.10
C GLU A 81 -6.16 10.35 -11.27
N GLY A 82 -6.29 11.68 -11.32
CA GLY A 82 -7.34 12.41 -10.62
C GLY A 82 -7.11 12.59 -9.11
N ILE A 83 -5.90 12.36 -8.64
CA ILE A 83 -5.53 12.48 -7.22
C ILE A 83 -5.29 13.97 -6.88
N ALA A 84 -5.84 14.44 -5.75
CA ALA A 84 -5.49 15.71 -5.18
C ALA A 84 -4.06 15.63 -4.59
N VAL A 85 -3.09 16.22 -5.29
CA VAL A 85 -1.67 16.11 -4.95
C VAL A 85 -1.23 17.34 -4.15
N HIS A 86 -0.91 17.13 -2.87
CA HIS A 86 -0.23 18.11 -2.02
C HIS A 86 1.23 17.73 -1.89
N HIS A 87 2.14 18.65 -2.11
CA HIS A 87 3.55 18.32 -2.09
C HIS A 87 4.41 19.48 -1.61
N ARG A 88 5.58 19.12 -1.11
CA ARG A 88 6.70 20.03 -0.89
C ARG A 88 7.84 19.63 -1.81
N GLU A 89 8.50 20.61 -2.41
CA GLU A 89 9.74 20.39 -3.16
C GLU A 89 10.95 20.64 -2.25
N ASP A 90 11.94 19.75 -2.33
CA ASP A 90 13.22 19.89 -1.64
C ASP A 90 14.32 20.13 -2.69
N ALA A 91 14.84 21.37 -2.76
CA ALA A 91 15.88 21.73 -3.70
C ALA A 91 17.28 21.18 -3.33
N GLY A 92 17.45 20.70 -2.11
CA GLY A 92 18.72 20.15 -1.60
C GLY A 92 18.82 18.63 -1.72
N ARG A 93 17.74 17.93 -2.10
CA ARG A 93 17.69 16.47 -2.16
C ARG A 93 16.99 15.98 -3.41
N SER A 94 17.49 14.89 -3.96
CA SER A 94 16.88 14.29 -5.14
C SER A 94 15.64 13.48 -4.79
N THR A 95 14.74 13.38 -5.75
CA THR A 95 13.65 12.37 -5.73
C THR A 95 14.25 10.97 -5.68
N GLY A 96 13.66 10.08 -4.88
CA GLY A 96 14.08 8.69 -4.80
C GLY A 96 13.93 7.97 -6.14
N VAL A 97 14.88 7.09 -6.44
CA VAL A 97 14.88 6.26 -7.66
C VAL A 97 15.10 4.81 -7.28
N MET A 98 14.42 3.91 -7.96
CA MET A 98 14.73 2.48 -7.90
C MET A 98 14.89 1.91 -9.30
N PHE A 99 15.73 0.87 -9.41
CA PHE A 99 15.87 0.09 -10.63
C PHE A 99 15.28 -1.30 -10.39
N LEU A 100 14.48 -1.76 -11.34
CA LEU A 100 13.98 -3.13 -11.39
C LEU A 100 14.63 -3.84 -12.57
N GLU A 101 15.44 -4.83 -12.26
CA GLU A 101 16.11 -5.70 -13.22
C GLU A 101 15.33 -6.99 -13.36
N GLN A 102 14.76 -7.25 -14.51
CA GLN A 102 14.21 -8.57 -14.82
C GLN A 102 15.38 -9.53 -15.16
N ARG A 103 15.85 -10.23 -14.15
CA ARG A 103 17.02 -11.12 -14.31
C ARG A 103 16.69 -12.39 -15.08
N THR A 104 15.51 -12.96 -14.84
CA THR A 104 14.89 -14.06 -15.58
C THR A 104 13.40 -13.82 -15.66
N ALA A 105 12.66 -14.67 -16.36
CA ALA A 105 11.20 -14.57 -16.40
C ALA A 105 10.55 -14.55 -15.01
N ASP A 106 11.16 -15.28 -14.04
CA ASP A 106 10.59 -15.48 -12.70
C ASP A 106 11.32 -14.67 -11.61
N VAL A 107 12.42 -13.95 -11.94
CA VAL A 107 13.24 -13.27 -10.94
C VAL A 107 13.45 -11.82 -11.30
N THR A 108 12.84 -10.94 -10.52
CA THR A 108 13.05 -9.49 -10.55
C THR A 108 13.90 -9.07 -9.35
N ARG A 109 14.91 -8.23 -9.60
CA ARG A 109 15.79 -7.66 -8.57
C ARG A 109 15.56 -6.17 -8.46
N ALA A 110 15.40 -5.66 -7.23
CA ALA A 110 15.23 -4.24 -6.96
C ALA A 110 16.49 -3.63 -6.36
N PHE A 111 16.93 -2.50 -6.91
CA PHE A 111 18.05 -1.69 -6.41
C PHE A 111 17.53 -0.29 -6.09
N TYR A 112 17.68 0.15 -4.84
CA TYR A 112 17.12 1.41 -4.36
C TYR A 112 18.20 2.48 -4.22
N TYR A 113 17.95 3.65 -4.77
CA TYR A 113 18.74 4.86 -4.63
C TYR A 113 17.84 5.93 -3.99
N ARG A 114 17.50 5.70 -2.71
CA ARG A 114 16.55 6.52 -1.94
C ARG A 114 17.09 6.98 -0.59
N ALA A 115 18.30 6.58 -0.21
CA ALA A 115 18.90 7.01 1.05
C ALA A 115 19.08 8.55 1.04
N GLY A 116 18.44 9.24 2.00
CA GLY A 116 18.47 10.69 2.04
C GLY A 116 17.71 11.39 0.91
N SER A 117 16.77 10.71 0.25
CA SER A 117 15.89 11.31 -0.76
C SER A 117 15.02 12.44 -0.19
N ALA A 118 14.45 13.25 -1.07
CA ALA A 118 13.47 14.26 -0.69
C ALA A 118 12.30 13.65 0.10
N GLY A 119 11.77 12.50 -0.34
CA GLY A 119 10.68 11.79 0.32
C GLY A 119 10.99 11.38 1.76
N SER A 120 12.26 11.13 2.09
CA SER A 120 12.70 10.81 3.45
C SER A 120 12.64 12.00 4.41
N THR A 121 12.41 13.22 3.92
CA THR A 121 12.28 14.46 4.73
C THR A 121 10.85 14.78 5.12
N LEU A 122 9.90 13.90 4.82
CA LEU A 122 8.50 14.08 5.21
C LEU A 122 8.42 14.35 6.71
N SER A 123 7.66 15.39 7.07
CA SER A 123 7.65 15.96 8.41
C SER A 123 6.23 16.12 8.95
N ARG A 124 6.12 16.52 10.20
CA ARG A 124 4.84 16.84 10.83
C ARG A 124 4.12 17.99 10.14
N ASP A 125 4.83 18.98 9.63
CA ASP A 125 4.23 20.13 8.94
C ASP A 125 3.56 19.69 7.62
N ASP A 126 4.17 18.72 6.91
CA ASP A 126 3.59 18.14 5.70
C ASP A 126 2.29 17.38 6.05
N VAL A 127 2.25 16.67 7.20
CA VAL A 127 1.05 16.00 7.72
C VAL A 127 -0.03 17.03 8.08
N ASP A 128 0.32 18.11 8.79
CA ASP A 128 -0.63 19.17 9.12
C ASP A 128 -1.23 19.82 7.87
N ALA A 129 -0.43 19.96 6.81
CA ALA A 129 -0.91 20.41 5.51
C ALA A 129 -1.89 19.42 4.87
N ALA A 130 -1.60 18.12 4.93
CA ALA A 130 -2.45 17.06 4.40
C ALA A 130 -3.82 17.02 5.08
N PHE A 131 -3.87 17.14 6.40
CA PHE A 131 -5.12 17.09 7.18
C PHE A 131 -6.07 18.26 6.93
N ARG A 132 -5.59 19.39 6.35
CA ARG A 132 -6.46 20.54 6.03
C ARG A 132 -7.57 20.19 5.03
N SER A 133 -7.37 19.20 4.19
CA SER A 133 -8.40 18.76 3.23
C SER A 133 -9.48 17.86 3.85
N GLY A 134 -9.26 17.38 5.08
CA GLY A 134 -10.11 16.37 5.72
C GLY A 134 -10.00 15.02 5.04
N ALA A 135 -10.55 13.96 5.66
CA ALA A 135 -10.68 12.64 5.08
C ALA A 135 -11.68 11.79 5.88
N ARG A 136 -12.08 10.63 5.34
CA ARG A 136 -12.78 9.56 6.08
C ARG A 136 -11.81 8.50 6.57
N VAL A 137 -10.82 8.17 5.74
CA VAL A 137 -9.81 7.15 5.99
C VAL A 137 -8.43 7.77 5.82
N LEU A 138 -7.54 7.56 6.79
CA LEU A 138 -6.11 7.76 6.66
C LEU A 138 -5.44 6.41 6.38
N HIS A 139 -4.71 6.29 5.28
CA HIS A 139 -3.89 5.11 4.99
C HIS A 139 -2.41 5.39 5.22
N LEU A 140 -1.74 4.49 5.94
CA LEU A 140 -0.34 4.57 6.32
C LEU A 140 0.36 3.24 6.05
N THR A 141 1.67 3.28 5.79
CA THR A 141 2.49 2.07 5.70
C THR A 141 3.71 2.12 6.62
N GLY A 142 4.24 0.95 6.96
CA GLY A 142 5.51 0.83 7.66
C GLY A 142 6.71 1.34 6.87
N ILE A 143 6.60 1.44 5.54
CA ILE A 143 7.68 1.95 4.69
C ILE A 143 8.01 3.40 5.05
N THR A 144 7.02 4.28 5.09
CA THR A 144 7.25 5.70 5.41
C THR A 144 7.84 5.87 6.81
N ALA A 145 7.39 5.08 7.80
CA ALA A 145 7.98 5.10 9.15
C ALA A 145 9.45 4.65 9.20
N ALA A 146 9.91 3.89 8.20
CA ALA A 146 11.27 3.39 8.11
C ALA A 146 12.25 4.33 7.41
N LEU A 147 11.78 5.39 6.72
CA LEU A 147 12.62 6.23 5.86
C LEU A 147 13.59 7.11 6.64
N SER A 148 13.14 7.68 7.75
CA SER A 148 13.90 8.56 8.63
C SER A 148 13.23 8.72 9.98
N GLN A 149 13.94 9.34 10.93
CA GLN A 149 13.36 9.65 12.24
C GLN A 149 12.24 10.70 12.13
N ASP A 150 12.34 11.68 11.23
CA ASP A 150 11.30 12.69 11.04
C ASP A 150 10.06 12.11 10.38
N ALA A 151 10.23 11.28 9.34
CA ALA A 151 9.12 10.57 8.71
C ALA A 151 8.42 9.62 9.69
N ARG A 152 9.17 8.93 10.57
CA ARG A 152 8.61 8.12 11.67
C ARG A 152 7.71 8.94 12.59
N ARG A 153 8.23 10.07 13.09
CA ARG A 153 7.46 10.99 13.96
C ARG A 153 6.22 11.54 13.25
N ALA A 154 6.32 11.79 11.94
CA ALA A 154 5.19 12.24 11.14
C ALA A 154 4.10 11.17 11.05
N VAL A 155 4.47 9.89 10.83
CA VAL A 155 3.53 8.75 10.79
C VAL A 155 2.87 8.54 12.15
N GLU A 156 3.65 8.52 13.25
CA GLU A 156 3.13 8.38 14.61
C GLU A 156 2.15 9.52 14.98
N TYR A 157 2.51 10.74 14.64
CA TYR A 157 1.66 11.92 14.85
C TYR A 157 0.36 11.82 14.05
N ALA A 158 0.44 11.46 12.77
CA ALA A 158 -0.72 11.35 11.90
C ALA A 158 -1.69 10.26 12.36
N ALA A 159 -1.16 9.10 12.75
CA ALA A 159 -1.99 7.99 13.26
C ALA A 159 -2.73 8.38 14.54
N ALA A 160 -2.03 8.99 15.51
CA ALA A 160 -2.63 9.44 16.75
C ALA A 160 -3.67 10.54 16.53
N ARG A 161 -3.38 11.50 15.64
CA ARG A 161 -4.30 12.59 15.27
C ARG A 161 -5.55 12.06 14.59
N ALA A 162 -5.41 11.23 13.56
CA ALA A 162 -6.54 10.66 12.83
C ALA A 162 -7.47 9.86 13.74
N ALA A 163 -6.91 9.01 14.61
CA ALA A 163 -7.68 8.25 15.60
C ALA A 163 -8.40 9.20 16.59
N GLY A 164 -7.74 10.27 17.05
CA GLY A 164 -8.33 11.28 17.94
C GLY A 164 -9.41 12.13 17.27
N GLU A 165 -9.34 12.35 15.96
CA GLU A 165 -10.35 13.05 15.17
C GLU A 165 -11.48 12.10 14.66
N GLY A 166 -11.40 10.80 14.97
CA GLY A 166 -12.43 9.81 14.62
C GLY A 166 -12.37 9.32 13.17
N LEU A 167 -11.25 9.51 12.48
CA LEU A 167 -11.02 8.92 11.17
C LEU A 167 -10.70 7.42 11.30
N ASP A 168 -11.06 6.66 10.29
CA ASP A 168 -10.55 5.30 10.15
C ASP A 168 -9.05 5.33 9.78
N VAL A 169 -8.23 4.64 10.56
CA VAL A 169 -6.79 4.52 10.29
C VAL A 169 -6.52 3.12 9.73
N SER A 170 -6.09 3.06 8.47
CA SER A 170 -5.58 1.85 7.83
C SER A 170 -4.05 1.84 7.92
N LEU A 171 -3.48 0.83 8.55
CA LEU A 171 -2.04 0.63 8.65
C LEU A 171 -1.67 -0.66 7.92
N ASP A 172 -0.93 -0.57 6.82
CA ASP A 172 -0.26 -1.72 6.20
C ASP A 172 1.16 -1.84 6.77
N VAL A 173 1.45 -2.97 7.40
CA VAL A 173 2.77 -3.27 7.99
C VAL A 173 3.87 -3.12 6.95
N ASN A 174 3.69 -3.68 5.77
CA ASN A 174 4.49 -3.48 4.57
C ASN A 174 6.01 -3.45 4.86
N TYR A 175 6.50 -4.50 5.55
CA TYR A 175 7.87 -4.60 6.00
C TYR A 175 8.86 -4.69 4.84
N ARG A 176 9.95 -3.97 4.94
CA ARG A 176 11.04 -4.00 3.95
C ARG A 176 12.39 -4.18 4.65
N SER A 177 12.96 -5.38 4.59
CA SER A 177 14.24 -5.73 5.22
C SER A 177 15.43 -4.87 4.76
N LYS A 178 15.32 -4.18 3.62
CA LYS A 178 16.34 -3.24 3.13
C LYS A 178 16.29 -1.87 3.83
N LEU A 179 15.23 -1.58 4.59
CA LEU A 179 15.07 -0.30 5.31
C LEU A 179 15.42 -0.43 6.79
N TRP A 180 15.01 -1.53 7.42
CA TRP A 180 15.19 -1.77 8.85
C TRP A 180 15.19 -3.26 9.20
N SER A 181 15.71 -3.60 10.38
CA SER A 181 15.62 -4.95 10.92
C SER A 181 14.18 -5.25 11.41
N ARG A 182 13.86 -6.53 11.60
CA ARG A 182 12.57 -6.94 12.18
C ARG A 182 12.38 -6.42 13.60
N GLU A 183 13.46 -6.29 14.37
CA GLU A 183 13.43 -5.76 15.72
C GLU A 183 13.08 -4.26 15.73
N GLU A 184 13.74 -3.46 14.88
CA GLU A 184 13.43 -2.04 14.70
C GLU A 184 12.01 -1.83 14.20
N ALA A 185 11.58 -2.63 13.20
CA ALA A 185 10.22 -2.58 12.68
C ALA A 185 9.19 -2.87 13.79
N ARG A 186 9.39 -3.91 14.59
CA ARG A 186 8.52 -4.27 15.70
C ARG A 186 8.45 -3.16 16.76
N ALA A 187 9.59 -2.57 17.12
CA ALA A 187 9.64 -1.49 18.10
C ALA A 187 8.81 -0.26 17.71
N VAL A 188 8.63 -0.03 16.41
CA VAL A 188 7.85 1.10 15.87
C VAL A 188 6.42 0.70 15.54
N LEU A 189 6.23 -0.41 14.80
CA LEU A 189 4.92 -0.77 14.26
C LEU A 189 3.97 -1.34 15.32
N SER A 190 4.49 -2.06 16.34
CA SER A 190 3.62 -2.61 17.38
C SER A 190 2.95 -1.50 18.24
N PRO A 191 3.64 -0.43 18.68
CA PRO A 191 2.96 0.71 19.30
C PRO A 191 2.05 1.48 18.35
N LEU A 192 2.40 1.58 17.06
CA LEU A 192 1.62 2.29 16.05
C LEU A 192 0.27 1.61 15.79
N ALA A 193 0.23 0.28 15.83
CA ALA A 193 -0.97 -0.52 15.61
C ALA A 193 -2.15 -0.17 16.54
N ARG A 194 -1.89 0.38 17.73
CA ARG A 194 -2.97 0.83 18.67
C ARG A 194 -3.86 1.94 18.12
N HIS A 195 -3.39 2.67 17.10
CA HIS A 195 -4.14 3.74 16.44
C HIS A 195 -4.88 3.24 15.19
N ALA A 196 -4.58 2.01 14.73
CA ALA A 196 -5.20 1.44 13.56
C ALA A 196 -6.60 0.92 13.87
N SER A 197 -7.58 1.30 13.05
CA SER A 197 -8.88 0.62 13.02
C SER A 197 -8.86 -0.58 12.08
N ILE A 198 -8.01 -0.53 11.05
CA ILE A 198 -7.78 -1.61 10.08
C ILE A 198 -6.26 -1.85 10.01
N LEU A 199 -5.83 -3.03 10.42
CA LEU A 199 -4.45 -3.46 10.29
C LEU A 199 -4.34 -4.44 9.12
N ILE A 200 -3.40 -4.19 8.22
CA ILE A 200 -3.13 -5.02 7.05
C ILE A 200 -1.69 -5.53 7.15
N ALA A 201 -1.50 -6.83 6.96
CA ALA A 201 -0.19 -7.46 7.01
C ALA A 201 -0.15 -8.69 6.09
N SER A 202 1.03 -9.12 5.67
CA SER A 202 1.20 -10.51 5.23
C SER A 202 1.28 -11.45 6.45
N ASP A 203 1.16 -12.75 6.21
CA ASP A 203 1.21 -13.75 7.26
C ASP A 203 2.55 -13.76 8.02
N ASP A 204 3.66 -13.48 7.34
CA ASP A 204 5.00 -13.36 7.93
C ASP A 204 5.26 -12.00 8.63
N GLU A 205 4.46 -10.97 8.33
CA GLU A 205 4.57 -9.63 8.92
C GLU A 205 3.77 -9.47 10.23
N LEU A 206 2.72 -10.27 10.43
CA LEU A 206 1.79 -10.11 11.56
C LEU A 206 2.50 -10.14 12.92
N CYS A 207 3.54 -10.95 13.07
CA CYS A 207 4.37 -11.02 14.27
C CYS A 207 5.17 -9.73 14.57
N LEU A 208 5.23 -8.76 13.65
CA LEU A 208 5.86 -7.46 13.88
C LEU A 208 4.97 -6.50 14.68
N VAL A 209 3.68 -6.77 14.76
CA VAL A 209 2.69 -5.91 15.42
C VAL A 209 2.00 -6.58 16.61
N ALA A 210 2.04 -7.92 16.69
CA ALA A 210 1.46 -8.72 17.77
C ALA A 210 2.52 -9.54 18.51
N SER A 211 2.27 -9.85 19.79
CA SER A 211 3.19 -10.58 20.66
C SER A 211 2.88 -12.09 20.74
N GLY A 212 1.69 -12.52 20.34
CA GLY A 212 1.14 -13.86 20.56
C GLY A 212 1.82 -15.02 19.80
N GLY A 213 2.84 -14.71 18.98
CA GLY A 213 3.76 -15.70 18.44
C GLY A 213 5.02 -15.74 19.29
N GLY A 214 5.23 -16.79 20.07
CA GLY A 214 6.37 -16.98 20.96
C GLY A 214 7.71 -16.60 20.32
N SER A 215 8.66 -16.18 21.15
CA SER A 215 10.00 -15.66 20.83
C SER A 215 10.59 -16.32 19.58
N ALA A 216 11.02 -15.51 18.63
CA ALA A 216 11.92 -15.93 17.56
C ALA A 216 13.21 -16.50 18.19
N GLY A 217 13.32 -17.82 18.25
CA GLY A 217 14.53 -18.47 18.78
C GLY A 217 14.30 -19.76 19.58
N GLY A 218 13.28 -20.56 19.25
CA GLY A 218 13.09 -21.88 19.86
C GLY A 218 12.29 -22.80 18.95
N GLU A 219 12.95 -23.81 18.40
CA GLU A 219 12.28 -25.00 17.88
C GLU A 219 11.49 -25.61 19.02
N THR A 220 10.18 -25.69 18.89
CA THR A 220 9.25 -26.69 19.41
C THR A 220 7.88 -26.06 19.71
N GLY A 221 6.88 -26.52 18.98
CA GLY A 221 5.47 -26.26 19.24
C GLY A 221 4.74 -25.72 18.01
N ALA A 222 4.88 -26.40 16.86
CA ALA A 222 4.07 -26.15 15.70
C ALA A 222 2.64 -26.66 15.95
N GLY A 223 1.81 -25.82 16.56
CA GLY A 223 0.40 -25.82 16.23
C GLY A 223 0.25 -25.42 14.75
N PRO A 224 -0.83 -25.81 14.06
CA PRO A 224 -1.05 -25.43 12.67
C PRO A 224 -0.94 -23.91 12.53
N ALA A 225 -0.31 -23.45 11.42
CA ALA A 225 -0.01 -22.01 11.19
C ALA A 225 -1.22 -21.10 11.40
N GLY A 226 -2.43 -21.60 11.25
CA GLY A 226 -3.69 -20.90 11.51
C GLY A 226 -3.95 -20.56 12.99
N ASP A 227 -3.40 -21.33 13.94
CA ASP A 227 -3.62 -21.07 15.37
C ASP A 227 -2.80 -19.86 15.83
N ALA A 228 -1.55 -19.74 15.36
CA ALA A 228 -0.69 -18.61 15.67
C ALA A 228 -1.24 -17.29 15.07
N GLU A 229 -1.72 -17.32 13.83
CA GLU A 229 -2.37 -16.17 13.19
C GLU A 229 -3.60 -15.74 13.98
N THR A 230 -4.44 -16.68 14.36
CA THR A 230 -5.66 -16.41 15.12
C THR A 230 -5.35 -15.80 16.49
N ALA A 231 -4.32 -16.29 17.20
CA ALA A 231 -3.89 -15.74 18.48
C ALA A 231 -3.35 -14.30 18.34
N MET A 232 -2.52 -14.03 17.31
CA MET A 232 -2.01 -12.69 17.03
C MET A 232 -3.14 -11.73 16.63
N ALA A 233 -4.08 -12.18 15.82
CA ALA A 233 -5.24 -11.37 15.45
C ALA A 233 -6.12 -11.06 16.67
N ALA A 234 -6.38 -12.02 17.54
CA ALA A 234 -7.14 -11.81 18.78
C ALA A 234 -6.47 -10.76 19.68
N GLU A 235 -5.14 -10.82 19.87
CA GLU A 235 -4.39 -9.79 20.62
C GLU A 235 -4.60 -8.39 20.03
N LEU A 236 -4.56 -8.25 18.69
CA LEU A 236 -4.75 -6.96 18.04
C LEU A 236 -6.18 -6.44 18.18
N LEU A 237 -7.17 -7.32 18.09
CA LEU A 237 -8.57 -6.98 18.32
C LEU A 237 -8.81 -6.52 19.77
N ASP A 238 -8.20 -7.18 20.75
CA ASP A 238 -8.25 -6.79 22.16
C ASP A 238 -7.58 -5.43 22.42
N ARG A 239 -6.61 -5.05 21.57
CA ARG A 239 -5.94 -3.73 21.60
C ARG A 239 -6.73 -2.63 20.89
N GLY A 240 -7.92 -2.95 20.35
CA GLY A 240 -8.84 -2.00 19.72
C GLY A 240 -8.81 -1.92 18.20
N VAL A 241 -7.99 -2.73 17.53
CA VAL A 241 -8.08 -2.91 16.06
C VAL A 241 -9.43 -3.54 15.75
N ARG A 242 -10.17 -3.01 14.77
CA ARG A 242 -11.49 -3.56 14.38
C ARG A 242 -11.39 -4.68 13.36
N GLU A 243 -10.44 -4.57 12.46
CA GLU A 243 -10.22 -5.52 11.36
C GLU A 243 -8.73 -5.83 11.22
N VAL A 244 -8.35 -7.09 11.37
CA VAL A 244 -7.00 -7.59 11.10
C VAL A 244 -7.03 -8.35 9.79
N VAL A 245 -6.47 -7.76 8.74
CA VAL A 245 -6.44 -8.27 7.38
C VAL A 245 -5.11 -8.97 7.12
N VAL A 246 -5.15 -10.24 6.76
CA VAL A 246 -3.95 -11.05 6.49
C VAL A 246 -3.89 -11.45 5.03
N LYS A 247 -2.85 -10.96 4.33
CA LYS A 247 -2.56 -11.28 2.92
C LYS A 247 -1.66 -12.52 2.84
N ARG A 248 -2.03 -13.51 2.02
CA ARG A 248 -1.29 -14.78 1.89
C ARG A 248 -0.89 -15.08 0.43
N GLY A 249 -0.75 -14.05 -0.37
CA GLY A 249 -0.38 -14.17 -1.79
C GLY A 249 -1.31 -15.12 -2.56
N ALA A 250 -0.74 -16.16 -3.16
CA ALA A 250 -1.51 -17.15 -3.93
C ALA A 250 -2.50 -17.99 -3.07
N ALA A 251 -2.36 -17.99 -1.74
CA ALA A 251 -3.30 -18.64 -0.84
C ALA A 251 -4.52 -17.74 -0.50
N GLY A 252 -4.59 -16.53 -1.04
CA GLY A 252 -5.70 -15.61 -0.83
C GLY A 252 -5.50 -14.68 0.35
N ALA A 253 -6.59 -14.36 1.08
CA ALA A 253 -6.55 -13.46 2.22
C ALA A 253 -7.63 -13.77 3.25
N GLY A 254 -7.44 -13.33 4.48
CA GLY A 254 -8.42 -13.43 5.55
C GLY A 254 -8.58 -12.12 6.31
N VAL A 255 -9.70 -11.99 7.01
CA VAL A 255 -9.96 -10.91 7.96
C VAL A 255 -10.47 -11.49 9.26
N HIS A 256 -9.90 -11.06 10.36
CA HIS A 256 -10.39 -11.32 11.71
C HIS A 256 -11.05 -10.05 12.27
N THR A 257 -12.21 -10.23 12.89
CA THR A 257 -12.95 -9.17 13.61
C THR A 257 -13.51 -9.74 14.91
N SER A 258 -14.08 -8.90 15.75
CA SER A 258 -14.79 -9.35 16.95
C SER A 258 -16.04 -10.22 16.67
N SER A 259 -16.58 -10.15 15.44
CA SER A 259 -17.75 -10.93 15.03
C SER A 259 -17.42 -12.23 14.30
N GLY A 260 -16.15 -12.47 13.98
CA GLY A 260 -15.73 -13.72 13.33
C GLY A 260 -14.55 -13.55 12.38
N ARG A 261 -14.32 -14.60 11.59
CA ARG A 261 -13.27 -14.70 10.58
C ARG A 261 -13.88 -14.92 9.20
N TRP A 262 -13.36 -14.23 8.21
CA TRP A 262 -13.72 -14.38 6.80
C TRP A 262 -12.48 -14.71 6.00
N GLU A 263 -12.64 -15.49 4.94
CA GLU A 263 -11.56 -15.85 4.04
C GLU A 263 -12.03 -15.75 2.58
N THR A 264 -11.08 -15.46 1.72
CA THR A 264 -11.27 -15.48 0.27
C THR A 264 -10.05 -16.14 -0.40
N PRO A 265 -10.25 -17.08 -1.35
CA PRO A 265 -9.14 -17.58 -2.14
C PRO A 265 -8.59 -16.46 -3.05
N ALA A 266 -7.35 -16.63 -3.51
CA ALA A 266 -6.84 -15.80 -4.58
C ALA A 266 -7.64 -16.04 -5.87
N VAL A 267 -7.81 -14.98 -6.67
CA VAL A 267 -8.42 -15.12 -8.00
C VAL A 267 -7.40 -15.73 -8.94
N PRO A 268 -7.70 -16.86 -9.60
CA PRO A 268 -6.75 -17.53 -10.49
C PRO A 268 -6.48 -16.71 -11.75
N VAL A 269 -5.23 -16.32 -11.94
CA VAL A 269 -4.75 -15.57 -13.11
C VAL A 269 -3.34 -16.02 -13.50
N THR A 270 -2.90 -15.68 -14.70
CA THR A 270 -1.49 -15.80 -15.07
C THR A 270 -0.70 -14.66 -14.44
N SER A 271 0.24 -14.99 -13.55
CA SER A 271 1.10 -14.01 -12.93
C SER A 271 2.19 -13.55 -13.91
N ILE A 272 2.28 -12.24 -14.11
CA ILE A 272 3.31 -11.58 -14.93
C ILE A 272 4.32 -10.86 -14.01
N ASP A 273 3.81 -10.10 -13.03
CA ASP A 273 4.62 -9.35 -12.07
C ASP A 273 3.89 -9.33 -10.72
N THR A 274 4.61 -9.57 -9.62
CA THR A 274 4.01 -9.56 -8.27
C THR A 274 4.22 -8.23 -7.53
N VAL A 275 4.96 -7.29 -8.13
CA VAL A 275 5.20 -5.97 -7.55
C VAL A 275 3.88 -5.20 -7.46
N GLY A 276 3.65 -4.52 -6.35
CA GLY A 276 2.42 -3.75 -6.13
C GLY A 276 1.15 -4.56 -5.81
N ALA A 277 1.18 -5.90 -5.88
CA ALA A 277 -0.02 -6.73 -5.62
C ALA A 277 -0.62 -6.54 -4.22
N GLY A 278 0.23 -6.36 -3.20
CA GLY A 278 -0.20 -6.06 -1.84
C GLY A 278 -0.90 -4.70 -1.73
N ASP A 279 -0.34 -3.70 -2.39
CA ASP A 279 -0.90 -2.34 -2.42
C ASP A 279 -2.23 -2.34 -3.21
N ALA A 280 -2.29 -3.10 -4.30
CA ALA A 280 -3.51 -3.30 -5.10
C ALA A 280 -4.63 -3.94 -4.27
N PHE A 281 -4.31 -5.01 -3.52
CA PHE A 281 -5.25 -5.62 -2.59
C PHE A 281 -5.76 -4.60 -1.56
N THR A 282 -4.85 -3.84 -0.94
CA THR A 282 -5.18 -2.80 0.02
C THR A 282 -6.09 -1.73 -0.60
N ALA A 283 -5.81 -1.28 -1.82
CA ALA A 283 -6.65 -0.33 -2.55
C ALA A 283 -8.07 -0.87 -2.80
N GLY A 284 -8.18 -2.11 -3.26
CA GLY A 284 -9.46 -2.77 -3.45
C GLY A 284 -10.26 -2.92 -2.15
N TYR A 285 -9.59 -3.33 -1.07
CA TYR A 285 -10.19 -3.45 0.25
C TYR A 285 -10.73 -2.12 0.78
N LEU A 286 -9.91 -1.07 0.73
CA LEU A 286 -10.29 0.27 1.20
C LEU A 286 -11.38 0.91 0.32
N SER A 287 -11.34 0.69 -1.00
CA SER A 287 -12.42 1.13 -1.89
C SER A 287 -13.76 0.49 -1.53
N ALA A 288 -13.78 -0.81 -1.23
CA ALA A 288 -15.00 -1.50 -0.81
C ALA A 288 -15.49 -1.04 0.57
N LEU A 289 -14.57 -0.72 1.48
CA LEU A 289 -14.90 -0.10 2.77
C LEU A 289 -15.59 1.27 2.56
N LEU A 290 -15.04 2.10 1.69
CA LEU A 290 -15.59 3.43 1.37
C LEU A 290 -16.98 3.36 0.73
N ASP A 291 -17.26 2.31 -0.06
CA ASP A 291 -18.60 2.02 -0.60
C ASP A 291 -19.56 1.44 0.44
N GLY A 292 -19.11 1.09 1.65
CA GLY A 292 -19.96 0.50 2.70
C GLY A 292 -20.20 -1.02 2.52
N GLU A 293 -19.37 -1.70 1.72
CA GLU A 293 -19.44 -3.16 1.57
C GLU A 293 -19.18 -3.87 2.91
N ASP A 294 -19.74 -5.07 3.06
CA ASP A 294 -19.44 -5.95 4.18
C ASP A 294 -17.99 -6.49 4.10
N VAL A 295 -17.52 -7.14 5.15
CA VAL A 295 -16.16 -7.69 5.23
C VAL A 295 -15.86 -8.65 4.07
N ALA A 296 -16.84 -9.47 3.69
CA ALA A 296 -16.69 -10.41 2.59
C ALA A 296 -16.57 -9.69 1.24
N GLY A 297 -17.33 -8.62 1.02
CA GLY A 297 -17.23 -7.73 -0.15
C GLY A 297 -15.87 -7.06 -0.24
N ARG A 298 -15.35 -6.55 0.89
CA ARG A 298 -14.01 -5.93 0.97
C ARG A 298 -12.92 -6.93 0.59
N LEU A 299 -12.96 -8.15 1.13
CA LEU A 299 -12.02 -9.22 0.79
C LEU A 299 -12.06 -9.57 -0.69
N ARG A 300 -13.27 -9.75 -1.25
CA ARG A 300 -13.43 -10.09 -2.69
C ARG A 300 -12.84 -9.01 -3.59
N ARG A 301 -13.14 -7.72 -3.32
CA ARG A 301 -12.60 -6.61 -4.12
C ARG A 301 -11.09 -6.48 -3.96
N GLY A 302 -10.55 -6.67 -2.76
CA GLY A 302 -9.11 -6.73 -2.52
C GLY A 302 -8.43 -7.83 -3.33
N ALA A 303 -8.97 -9.05 -3.32
CA ALA A 303 -8.43 -10.18 -4.06
C ALA A 303 -8.50 -9.93 -5.59
N LEU A 304 -9.59 -9.35 -6.10
CA LEU A 304 -9.73 -8.96 -7.51
C LEU A 304 -8.68 -7.93 -7.91
N ALA A 305 -8.53 -6.85 -7.15
CA ALA A 305 -7.55 -5.80 -7.45
C ALA A 305 -6.11 -6.35 -7.43
N GLY A 306 -5.79 -7.21 -6.46
CA GLY A 306 -4.51 -7.92 -6.42
C GLY A 306 -4.28 -8.81 -7.65
N ALA A 307 -5.31 -9.50 -8.13
CA ALA A 307 -5.24 -10.34 -9.34
C ALA A 307 -5.01 -9.51 -10.61
N PHE A 308 -5.63 -8.34 -10.74
CA PHE A 308 -5.35 -7.41 -11.82
C PHE A 308 -3.89 -6.96 -11.82
N ALA A 309 -3.36 -6.58 -10.65
CA ALA A 309 -1.98 -6.15 -10.52
C ALA A 309 -0.99 -7.23 -10.95
N VAL A 310 -1.14 -8.48 -10.48
CA VAL A 310 -0.21 -9.57 -10.84
C VAL A 310 -0.32 -9.99 -12.30
N SER A 311 -1.40 -9.67 -13.00
CA SER A 311 -1.62 -9.98 -14.41
C SER A 311 -0.97 -8.99 -15.37
N THR A 312 -0.33 -7.95 -14.86
CA THR A 312 0.25 -6.86 -15.66
C THR A 312 1.62 -6.48 -15.08
N ALA A 313 2.56 -6.09 -15.95
CA ALA A 313 3.83 -5.56 -15.48
C ALA A 313 3.65 -4.13 -14.96
N GLY A 314 4.21 -3.83 -13.81
CA GLY A 314 4.17 -2.49 -13.22
C GLY A 314 3.77 -2.48 -11.75
N ASP A 315 3.93 -1.33 -11.10
CA ASP A 315 3.56 -1.15 -9.69
C ASP A 315 2.04 -0.90 -9.55
N TRP A 316 1.45 -0.13 -10.46
CA TRP A 316 0.05 0.29 -10.46
C TRP A 316 -0.59 0.35 -11.85
N GLU A 317 0.19 0.07 -12.89
CA GLU A 317 -0.27 0.12 -14.29
C GLU A 317 -1.46 -0.82 -14.52
N GLY A 318 -1.42 -2.01 -13.91
CA GLY A 318 -2.46 -3.02 -14.00
C GLY A 318 -3.65 -2.84 -13.05
N LEU A 319 -3.68 -1.79 -12.23
CA LEU A 319 -4.81 -1.57 -11.32
C LEU A 319 -6.09 -1.25 -12.11
N PRO A 320 -7.22 -1.94 -11.81
CA PRO A 320 -8.45 -1.80 -12.56
C PRO A 320 -9.18 -0.49 -12.27
N ARG A 321 -9.94 -0.03 -13.25
CA ARG A 321 -11.05 0.89 -13.02
C ARG A 321 -12.27 0.13 -12.51
N ARG A 322 -13.23 0.85 -11.96
CA ARG A 322 -14.43 0.23 -11.34
C ARG A 322 -15.22 -0.64 -12.32
N ASP A 323 -15.37 -0.22 -13.55
CA ASP A 323 -16.08 -0.94 -14.63
C ASP A 323 -15.31 -2.16 -15.14
N GLU A 324 -14.02 -2.24 -14.87
CA GLU A 324 -13.17 -3.37 -15.27
C GLU A 324 -13.21 -4.53 -14.25
N LEU A 325 -13.64 -4.29 -13.00
CA LEU A 325 -13.68 -5.34 -11.97
C LEU A 325 -14.37 -6.63 -12.43
N PRO A 326 -15.48 -6.61 -13.20
CA PRO A 326 -16.12 -7.84 -13.69
C PRO A 326 -15.30 -8.63 -14.72
N LEU A 327 -14.24 -8.06 -15.30
CA LEU A 327 -13.42 -8.75 -16.31
C LEU A 327 -12.72 -10.00 -15.74
N LEU A 328 -12.33 -9.97 -14.47
CA LEU A 328 -11.78 -11.13 -13.78
C LEU A 328 -12.88 -11.85 -12.98
N GLY A 329 -12.82 -13.17 -12.99
CA GLY A 329 -13.78 -14.03 -12.29
C GLY A 329 -15.05 -14.40 -13.07
N THR A 330 -15.42 -13.66 -14.12
CA THR A 330 -16.59 -13.95 -14.96
C THR A 330 -16.23 -14.24 -16.42
N THR A 331 -15.07 -13.80 -16.87
CA THR A 331 -14.62 -13.93 -18.26
C THR A 331 -13.66 -15.12 -18.38
N PRO A 332 -13.87 -16.07 -19.32
CA PRO A 332 -12.93 -17.15 -19.58
C PRO A 332 -11.55 -16.62 -19.99
N SER A 333 -10.49 -17.31 -19.54
CA SER A 333 -9.11 -16.94 -19.88
C SER A 333 -8.92 -16.92 -21.42
N GLY A 334 -8.21 -15.88 -21.92
CA GLY A 334 -7.94 -15.73 -23.35
C GLY A 334 -9.09 -15.11 -24.17
N THR A 335 -10.13 -14.57 -23.53
CA THR A 335 -11.25 -13.92 -24.21
C THR A 335 -10.88 -12.55 -24.75
N THR A 336 -11.20 -12.26 -26.00
CA THR A 336 -11.18 -10.90 -26.57
C THR A 336 -12.58 -10.32 -26.49
N GLN A 337 -12.79 -9.27 -25.71
CA GLN A 337 -14.03 -8.49 -25.74
C GLN A 337 -14.00 -7.54 -26.94
N ARG A 338 -15.08 -7.46 -27.68
CA ARG A 338 -15.24 -6.61 -28.88
C ARG A 338 -16.41 -5.67 -28.69
#